data_f5dde27d1c0794e7cab699d766a7a294
#
_entry.id   f5dde27d1c0794e7cab699d766a7a294
#
_cell.length_a   1.000
_cell.length_b   1.000
_cell.length_c   1.000
_cell.angle_alpha   90.00
_cell.angle_beta   90.00
_cell.angle_gamma   90.00
#
_symmetry.space_group_name_H-M   'P 1'
#
loop_
_entity.id
_entity.type
_entity.pdbx_description
1 polymer ?
#
loop_
_entity_poly.entity_id
_entity_poly.type
_entity_poly.pdbx_seq_one_letter_code
_entity_poly.pdbx_strand_id
1 'polypeptide(L)'
;SGRVSRTTSTIQHPVKTTNYGFSLSDQIQWTDIFSSRTGIRYDHTKMTPQQLNADCHACDKTPPAPNTYSGWSGFAGLAAQLNPVWRVGYDITSGYRVPNASEVYFTYNHGSGNWLPNPNLKAERSTTHTLSLQGRGEKGMLDANLYQSNYHNFLSEEQKLTASGEPGCTQMDYYYGLCSDPYTEKLDWQMQNIDKARIRGLELTGRLNVDKVVSFVPEGWKLFGSLGYAKSKLSGDNSLLSTQPLKVIAGIDYESPSEKWGVFSRLTYLGAKKAKDAQYTVYERDRWSDPLQKRVKDYPWLNKSAYVFDMYGFYKPVKNLTLRAGVYNLFNRKYTTWDSLRGLYSYSTTNGVDRDGKGLARYHAPGRNYAVSLEWKF
;
A
#
# COMPACT_ATOMS: atom_id res chain seq x y z
N SER A 1 -21.60 -44.08 11.21
CA SER A 1 -22.41 -43.03 10.54
C SER A 1 -21.85 -41.67 10.95
N GLY A 2 -21.08 -41.03 10.06
CA GLY A 2 -20.59 -39.69 10.31
C GLY A 2 -21.73 -38.66 10.20
N ARG A 3 -22.01 -37.96 11.28
CA ARG A 3 -22.96 -36.86 11.30
C ARG A 3 -22.26 -35.60 10.82
N VAL A 4 -22.64 -35.10 9.66
CA VAL A 4 -22.16 -33.80 9.18
C VAL A 4 -22.92 -32.71 9.91
N SER A 5 -22.28 -31.95 10.77
CA SER A 5 -22.86 -30.76 11.37
C SER A 5 -22.36 -29.53 10.59
N ARG A 6 -23.28 -28.66 10.19
CA ARG A 6 -22.98 -27.36 9.62
C ARG A 6 -23.17 -26.31 10.70
N THR A 7 -22.09 -25.61 11.04
CA THR A 7 -22.11 -24.42 11.90
C THR A 7 -21.87 -23.20 11.05
N THR A 8 -22.73 -22.20 11.14
CA THR A 8 -22.50 -20.88 10.54
C THR A 8 -21.96 -19.94 11.62
N SER A 9 -20.80 -19.35 11.40
CA SER A 9 -20.23 -18.31 12.25
C SER A 9 -20.19 -17.01 11.46
N THR A 10 -20.47 -15.89 12.11
CA THR A 10 -20.41 -14.56 11.52
C THR A 10 -19.33 -13.76 12.24
N ILE A 11 -18.38 -13.26 11.46
CA ILE A 11 -17.24 -12.46 11.94
C ILE A 11 -17.52 -10.95 11.96
N GLN A 12 -18.64 -10.53 11.38
CA GLN A 12 -19.04 -9.13 11.29
C GLN A 12 -20.54 -9.02 11.03
N HIS A 13 -21.20 -8.08 11.70
CA HIS A 13 -22.56 -7.71 11.35
C HIS A 13 -22.63 -7.12 9.94
N PRO A 14 -23.68 -7.38 9.15
CA PRO A 14 -23.94 -6.64 7.93
C PRO A 14 -24.04 -5.15 8.25
N VAL A 15 -23.39 -4.30 7.46
CA VAL A 15 -23.37 -2.85 7.70
C VAL A 15 -23.96 -2.14 6.50
N LYS A 16 -25.04 -1.39 6.74
CA LYS A 16 -25.56 -0.44 5.75
C LYS A 16 -24.77 0.84 5.85
N THR A 17 -24.07 1.21 4.77
CA THR A 17 -23.33 2.47 4.69
C THR A 17 -24.05 3.44 3.77
N THR A 18 -24.34 4.63 4.29
CA THR A 18 -24.90 5.74 3.51
C THR A 18 -23.88 6.84 3.41
N ASN A 19 -23.55 7.23 2.17
CA ASN A 19 -22.59 8.27 1.89
C ASN A 19 -23.23 9.37 1.05
N TYR A 20 -22.98 10.60 1.38
CA TYR A 20 -23.21 11.73 0.49
C TYR A 20 -22.10 12.76 0.63
N GLY A 21 -21.79 13.40 -0.47
CA GLY A 21 -20.74 14.39 -0.55
C GLY A 21 -21.11 15.50 -1.53
N PHE A 22 -20.63 16.67 -1.22
CA PHE A 22 -20.74 17.83 -2.08
C PHE A 22 -19.36 18.37 -2.37
N SER A 23 -19.09 18.74 -3.61
CA SER A 23 -17.79 19.30 -4.01
C SER A 23 -17.96 20.49 -4.95
N LEU A 24 -17.08 21.46 -4.79
CA LEU A 24 -16.93 22.61 -5.67
C LEU A 24 -15.45 22.74 -6.04
N SER A 25 -15.16 22.97 -7.30
CA SER A 25 -13.79 23.22 -7.76
C SER A 25 -13.77 24.28 -8.86
N ASP A 26 -12.66 24.97 -8.94
CA ASP A 26 -12.42 26.03 -9.91
C ASP A 26 -10.98 25.93 -10.43
N GLN A 27 -10.80 26.30 -11.69
CA GLN A 27 -9.50 26.39 -12.35
C GLN A 27 -9.45 27.67 -13.15
N ILE A 28 -8.49 28.54 -12.82
CA ILE A 28 -8.35 29.87 -13.38
C ILE A 28 -7.01 29.99 -14.09
N GLN A 29 -7.04 30.41 -15.34
CA GLN A 29 -5.88 30.94 -16.07
C GLN A 29 -5.82 32.45 -15.88
N TRP A 30 -4.93 32.91 -15.01
CA TRP A 30 -4.81 34.33 -14.67
C TRP A 30 -4.10 35.15 -15.75
N THR A 31 -3.04 34.54 -16.30
CA THR A 31 -2.23 35.11 -17.38
C THR A 31 -1.75 33.94 -18.27
N ASP A 32 -1.05 34.23 -19.34
CA ASP A 32 -0.41 33.20 -20.18
C ASP A 32 0.63 32.33 -19.38
N ILE A 33 1.11 32.90 -18.26
CA ILE A 33 2.12 32.26 -17.43
C ILE A 33 1.48 31.58 -16.21
N PHE A 34 0.58 32.23 -15.49
CA PHE A 34 0.09 31.78 -14.19
C PHE A 34 -1.32 31.19 -14.25
N SER A 35 -1.47 30.04 -13.63
CA SER A 35 -2.76 29.40 -13.41
C SER A 35 -2.89 28.90 -11.97
N SER A 36 -4.13 28.81 -11.50
CA SER A 36 -4.47 28.22 -10.21
C SER A 36 -5.58 27.19 -10.35
N ARG A 37 -5.61 26.25 -9.41
CA ARG A 37 -6.71 25.32 -9.21
C ARG A 37 -7.04 25.21 -7.73
N THR A 38 -8.31 25.23 -7.40
CA THR A 38 -8.80 25.09 -6.03
C THR A 38 -10.00 24.18 -6.00
N GLY A 39 -10.20 23.52 -4.90
CA GLY A 39 -11.38 22.70 -4.71
C GLY A 39 -11.61 22.37 -3.24
N ILE A 40 -12.86 22.24 -2.89
CA ILE A 40 -13.31 21.84 -1.56
C ILE A 40 -14.39 20.77 -1.68
N ARG A 41 -14.39 19.85 -0.74
CA ARG A 41 -15.36 18.76 -0.69
C ARG A 41 -15.77 18.50 0.75
N TYR A 42 -17.06 18.36 0.97
CA TYR A 42 -17.65 17.86 2.21
C TYR A 42 -18.13 16.43 2.00
N ASP A 43 -17.80 15.55 2.91
CA ASP A 43 -18.27 14.16 2.92
C ASP A 43 -18.98 13.86 4.25
N HIS A 44 -20.06 13.11 4.15
CA HIS A 44 -20.79 12.55 5.28
C HIS A 44 -21.03 11.07 5.07
N THR A 45 -20.64 10.27 6.04
CA THR A 45 -20.77 8.81 6.02
C THR A 45 -21.45 8.34 7.29
N LYS A 46 -22.52 7.57 7.17
CA LYS A 46 -23.19 6.90 8.28
C LYS A 46 -23.14 5.39 8.07
N MET A 47 -22.59 4.68 9.03
CA MET A 47 -22.54 3.23 9.08
C MET A 47 -23.54 2.73 10.10
N THR A 48 -24.47 1.90 9.68
CA THR A 48 -25.52 1.34 10.55
C THR A 48 -25.43 -0.18 10.51
N PRO A 49 -24.85 -0.81 11.54
CA PRO A 49 -24.85 -2.26 11.66
C PRO A 49 -26.27 -2.80 11.71
N GLN A 50 -26.49 -3.91 11.04
CA GLN A 50 -27.81 -4.57 10.95
C GLN A 50 -27.81 -5.78 11.86
N GLN A 51 -29.01 -6.18 12.29
CA GLN A 51 -29.19 -7.38 13.09
C GLN A 51 -28.79 -8.63 12.30
N LEU A 52 -28.18 -9.60 12.97
CA LEU A 52 -27.87 -10.89 12.40
C LEU A 52 -29.14 -11.76 12.28
N ASN A 53 -29.18 -12.56 11.21
CA ASN A 53 -30.28 -13.56 11.05
C ASN A 53 -30.28 -14.58 12.18
N ALA A 54 -31.44 -15.11 12.50
CA ALA A 54 -31.72 -15.97 13.66
C ALA A 54 -30.88 -17.27 13.73
N ASP A 55 -30.28 -17.71 12.63
CA ASP A 55 -29.65 -19.03 12.50
C ASP A 55 -28.15 -19.07 12.94
N CYS A 56 -27.62 -18.00 13.49
CA CYS A 56 -26.24 -17.97 13.98
C CYS A 56 -26.19 -18.36 15.47
N HIS A 57 -25.66 -19.56 15.78
CA HIS A 57 -25.61 -20.10 17.14
C HIS A 57 -24.52 -19.53 18.07
N ALA A 58 -23.49 -18.90 17.52
CA ALA A 58 -22.32 -18.42 18.28
C ALA A 58 -22.06 -16.93 18.12
N CYS A 59 -23.03 -16.15 17.66
CA CYS A 59 -22.88 -14.74 17.37
C CYS A 59 -23.58 -13.89 18.41
N ASP A 60 -22.98 -12.78 18.80
CA ASP A 60 -23.71 -11.71 19.46
C ASP A 60 -24.75 -11.15 18.47
N LYS A 61 -26.03 -11.30 18.79
CA LYS A 61 -27.14 -10.86 17.95
C LYS A 61 -27.39 -9.36 18.04
N THR A 62 -26.80 -8.70 19.04
CA THR A 62 -26.98 -7.28 19.26
C THR A 62 -26.07 -6.49 18.31
N PRO A 63 -26.61 -5.71 17.37
CA PRO A 63 -25.77 -4.93 16.49
C PRO A 63 -25.01 -3.86 17.30
N PRO A 64 -23.72 -3.63 17.00
CA PRO A 64 -22.96 -2.54 17.62
C PRO A 64 -23.56 -1.18 17.26
N ALA A 65 -23.19 -0.14 18.02
CA ALA A 65 -23.68 1.21 17.79
C ALA A 65 -23.31 1.74 16.39
N PRO A 66 -24.20 2.49 15.74
CA PRO A 66 -23.90 3.15 14.48
C PRO A 66 -22.78 4.18 14.62
N ASN A 67 -21.95 4.32 13.59
CA ASN A 67 -20.92 5.34 13.51
C ASN A 67 -21.21 6.35 12.41
N THR A 68 -20.92 7.62 12.71
CA THR A 68 -21.09 8.72 11.76
C THR A 68 -19.80 9.52 11.66
N TYR A 69 -19.40 9.81 10.43
CA TYR A 69 -18.20 10.58 10.11
C TYR A 69 -18.58 11.73 9.17
N SER A 70 -18.03 12.89 9.45
CA SER A 70 -18.17 14.05 8.57
C SER A 70 -16.86 14.80 8.48
N GLY A 71 -16.53 15.31 7.32
CA GLY A 71 -15.30 16.05 7.17
C GLY A 71 -15.17 16.79 5.86
N TRP A 72 -14.27 17.75 5.88
CA TRP A 72 -13.87 18.53 4.73
C TRP A 72 -12.54 18.01 4.20
N SER A 73 -12.40 17.99 2.90
CA SER A 73 -11.16 17.82 2.16
C SER A 73 -11.06 18.88 1.07
N GLY A 74 -9.88 19.08 0.51
CA GLY A 74 -9.73 20.07 -0.54
C GLY A 74 -8.32 20.14 -1.07
N PHE A 75 -8.14 20.97 -2.08
CA PHE A 75 -6.84 21.24 -2.68
C PHE A 75 -6.72 22.67 -3.13
N ALA A 76 -5.49 23.17 -3.16
CA ALA A 76 -5.11 24.41 -3.79
C ALA A 76 -3.78 24.23 -4.51
N GLY A 77 -3.67 24.72 -5.73
CA GLY A 77 -2.47 24.62 -6.53
C GLY A 77 -2.23 25.87 -7.35
N LEU A 78 -0.95 26.20 -7.50
CA LEU A 78 -0.46 27.26 -8.36
C LEU A 78 0.51 26.66 -9.36
N ALA A 79 0.46 27.09 -10.62
CA ALA A 79 1.40 26.68 -11.63
C ALA A 79 1.84 27.88 -12.49
N ALA A 80 3.11 27.81 -12.89
CA ALA A 80 3.71 28.79 -13.80
C ALA A 80 4.28 28.10 -15.03
N GLN A 81 3.88 28.54 -16.21
CA GLN A 81 4.47 28.18 -17.49
C GLN A 81 5.69 29.07 -17.71
N LEU A 82 6.90 28.54 -17.47
CA LEU A 82 8.14 29.31 -17.52
C LEU A 82 8.53 29.65 -18.98
N ASN A 83 8.25 28.75 -19.90
CA ASN A 83 8.45 28.87 -21.32
C ASN A 83 7.58 27.78 -22.03
N PRO A 84 7.55 27.69 -23.38
CA PRO A 84 6.70 26.70 -24.08
C PRO A 84 6.95 25.25 -23.69
N VAL A 85 8.11 24.94 -23.09
CA VAL A 85 8.49 23.55 -22.71
C VAL A 85 8.27 23.29 -21.22
N TRP A 86 8.61 24.24 -20.34
CA TRP A 86 8.71 24.01 -18.90
C TRP A 86 7.58 24.66 -18.10
N ARG A 87 7.00 23.85 -17.25
CA ARG A 87 6.00 24.26 -16.27
C ARG A 87 6.41 23.79 -14.87
N VAL A 88 6.30 24.68 -13.90
CA VAL A 88 6.49 24.38 -12.48
C VAL A 88 5.14 24.52 -11.76
N GLY A 89 4.86 23.67 -10.80
CA GLY A 89 3.65 23.70 -10.00
C GLY A 89 3.91 23.41 -8.53
N TYR A 90 3.08 24.00 -7.68
CA TYR A 90 3.03 23.67 -6.27
C TYR A 90 1.58 23.43 -5.87
N ASP A 91 1.35 22.28 -5.25
CA ASP A 91 0.02 21.86 -4.79
C ASP A 91 0.05 21.52 -3.31
N ILE A 92 -1.00 21.91 -2.61
CA ILE A 92 -1.36 21.45 -1.29
C ILE A 92 -2.70 20.72 -1.38
N THR A 93 -2.77 19.50 -0.85
CA THR A 93 -3.98 18.69 -0.85
C THR A 93 -4.28 18.22 0.56
N SER A 94 -5.51 18.41 1.01
CA SER A 94 -6.04 17.86 2.26
C SER A 94 -6.92 16.66 1.96
N GLY A 95 -6.51 15.48 2.46
CA GLY A 95 -7.27 14.25 2.35
C GLY A 95 -8.08 13.94 3.60
N TYR A 96 -9.19 13.22 3.41
CA TYR A 96 -10.07 12.75 4.45
C TYR A 96 -10.50 11.32 4.14
N ARG A 97 -10.13 10.36 5.00
CA ARG A 97 -10.49 8.95 4.84
C ARG A 97 -11.29 8.46 6.03
N VAL A 98 -12.50 8.05 5.77
CA VAL A 98 -13.37 7.39 6.75
C VAL A 98 -12.91 5.93 6.90
N PRO A 99 -12.82 5.38 8.14
CA PRO A 99 -12.61 3.96 8.32
C PRO A 99 -13.71 3.16 7.61
N ASN A 100 -13.37 2.02 7.03
CA ASN A 100 -14.38 1.15 6.44
C ASN A 100 -15.07 0.28 7.51
N ALA A 101 -16.16 -0.40 7.14
CA ALA A 101 -16.94 -1.19 8.06
C ALA A 101 -16.15 -2.32 8.73
N SER A 102 -15.19 -2.92 8.02
CA SER A 102 -14.34 -3.96 8.60
C SER A 102 -13.31 -3.40 9.59
N GLU A 103 -12.79 -2.20 9.36
CA GLU A 103 -11.88 -1.54 10.31
C GLU A 103 -12.58 -1.21 11.63
N VAL A 104 -13.88 -0.87 11.58
CA VAL A 104 -14.66 -0.49 12.77
C VAL A 104 -15.26 -1.68 13.50
N TYR A 105 -15.84 -2.64 12.77
CA TYR A 105 -16.76 -3.66 13.34
C TYR A 105 -16.27 -5.10 13.20
N PHE A 106 -15.11 -5.35 12.56
CA PHE A 106 -14.59 -6.70 12.44
C PHE A 106 -14.30 -7.29 13.81
N THR A 107 -14.76 -8.51 14.01
CA THR A 107 -14.47 -9.30 15.21
C THR A 107 -14.17 -10.74 14.81
N TYR A 108 -13.15 -11.31 15.43
CA TYR A 108 -12.80 -12.71 15.22
C TYR A 108 -12.21 -13.28 16.49
N ASN A 109 -12.80 -14.34 16.99
CA ASN A 109 -12.34 -15.00 18.22
C ASN A 109 -11.48 -16.20 17.84
N HIS A 110 -10.24 -16.18 18.32
CA HIS A 110 -9.28 -17.27 18.14
C HIS A 110 -8.62 -17.62 19.47
N GLY A 111 -8.30 -18.89 19.69
CA GLY A 111 -7.76 -19.36 20.98
C GLY A 111 -6.45 -18.69 21.43
N SER A 112 -5.68 -18.09 20.51
CA SER A 112 -4.42 -17.40 20.80
C SER A 112 -4.52 -15.87 20.79
N GLY A 113 -5.69 -15.29 20.55
CA GLY A 113 -5.94 -13.84 20.48
C GLY A 113 -7.14 -13.53 19.61
N ASN A 114 -7.77 -12.40 19.88
CA ASN A 114 -8.99 -11.98 19.21
C ASN A 114 -8.74 -10.75 18.37
N TRP A 115 -9.49 -10.58 17.27
CA TRP A 115 -9.65 -9.28 16.63
C TRP A 115 -10.81 -8.55 17.27
N LEU A 116 -10.51 -7.39 17.86
CA LEU A 116 -11.49 -6.58 18.57
C LEU A 116 -11.99 -5.45 17.68
N PRO A 117 -13.31 -5.19 17.65
CA PRO A 117 -13.86 -4.02 16.99
C PRO A 117 -13.42 -2.74 17.70
N ASN A 118 -13.35 -1.63 16.96
CA ASN A 118 -13.08 -0.33 17.56
C ASN A 118 -14.08 0.71 17.06
N PRO A 119 -15.21 0.90 17.75
CA PRO A 119 -16.21 1.89 17.38
C PRO A 119 -15.74 3.35 17.61
N ASN A 120 -14.61 3.55 18.29
CA ASN A 120 -14.07 4.88 18.58
C ASN A 120 -13.06 5.38 17.54
N LEU A 121 -12.90 4.68 16.43
CA LEU A 121 -12.00 5.11 15.36
C LEU A 121 -12.42 6.47 14.82
N LYS A 122 -11.42 7.33 14.65
CA LYS A 122 -11.54 8.64 14.00
C LYS A 122 -11.17 8.53 12.53
N ALA A 123 -11.75 9.39 11.70
CA ALA A 123 -11.32 9.51 10.32
C ALA A 123 -9.86 9.97 10.22
N GLU A 124 -9.14 9.35 9.31
CA GLU A 124 -7.76 9.73 8.98
C GLU A 124 -7.75 11.01 8.15
N ARG A 125 -6.82 11.89 8.45
CA ARG A 125 -6.58 13.13 7.70
C ARG A 125 -5.16 13.17 7.19
N SER A 126 -4.99 13.70 5.99
CA SER A 126 -3.67 13.93 5.42
C SER A 126 -3.55 15.35 4.88
N THR A 127 -2.33 15.87 4.90
CA THR A 127 -1.95 17.07 4.17
C THR A 127 -0.73 16.74 3.33
N THR A 128 -0.85 16.87 2.02
CA THR A 128 0.22 16.59 1.07
C THR A 128 0.64 17.86 0.38
N HIS A 129 1.92 18.15 0.40
CA HIS A 129 2.58 19.19 -0.36
C HIS A 129 3.32 18.56 -1.52
N THR A 130 3.12 19.06 -2.73
CA THR A 130 3.77 18.55 -3.93
C THR A 130 4.36 19.70 -4.72
N LEU A 131 5.67 19.62 -4.98
CA LEU A 131 6.36 20.46 -5.95
C LEU A 131 6.55 19.65 -7.24
N SER A 132 6.06 20.17 -8.36
CA SER A 132 6.10 19.50 -9.66
C SER A 132 6.89 20.31 -10.67
N LEU A 133 7.68 19.62 -11.49
CA LEU A 133 8.32 20.16 -12.68
C LEU A 133 7.90 19.30 -13.87
N GLN A 134 7.35 19.90 -14.88
CA GLN A 134 6.93 19.24 -16.11
C GLN A 134 7.63 19.87 -17.31
N GLY A 135 8.21 19.02 -18.14
CA GLY A 135 8.77 19.41 -19.43
C GLY A 135 8.07 18.67 -20.56
N ARG A 136 7.67 19.39 -21.61
CA ARG A 136 7.04 18.82 -22.82
C ARG A 136 7.56 19.57 -24.02
N GLY A 137 8.15 18.85 -24.97
CA GLY A 137 8.66 19.45 -26.19
C GLY A 137 9.13 18.41 -27.20
N GLU A 138 9.65 18.85 -28.33
CA GLU A 138 10.15 17.97 -29.39
C GLU A 138 11.25 17.02 -28.90
N LYS A 139 12.10 17.48 -27.98
CA LYS A 139 13.19 16.69 -27.39
C LYS A 139 12.72 15.59 -26.46
N GLY A 140 11.44 15.63 -26.02
CA GLY A 140 10.87 14.60 -25.14
C GLY A 140 9.98 15.16 -24.04
N MET A 141 9.90 14.41 -22.95
CA MET A 141 9.09 14.76 -21.77
C MET A 141 9.84 14.45 -20.47
N LEU A 142 9.56 15.26 -19.46
CA LEU A 142 10.01 15.05 -18.08
C LEU A 142 8.87 15.39 -17.13
N ASP A 143 8.59 14.50 -16.17
CA ASP A 143 7.77 14.74 -15.00
C ASP A 143 8.61 14.46 -13.75
N ALA A 144 8.73 15.44 -12.87
CA ALA A 144 9.37 15.30 -11.59
C ALA A 144 8.45 15.82 -10.49
N ASN A 145 8.21 15.00 -9.46
CA ASN A 145 7.40 15.35 -8.31
C ASN A 145 8.18 15.10 -7.03
N LEU A 146 8.30 16.13 -6.21
CA LEU A 146 8.78 16.03 -4.84
C LEU A 146 7.59 16.26 -3.91
N TYR A 147 7.33 15.31 -3.02
CA TYR A 147 6.18 15.41 -2.15
C TYR A 147 6.46 15.08 -0.68
N GLN A 148 5.66 15.67 0.18
CA GLN A 148 5.57 15.30 1.60
C GLN A 148 4.11 15.22 2.01
N SER A 149 3.72 14.06 2.54
CA SER A 149 2.41 13.80 3.14
C SER A 149 2.54 13.65 4.65
N ASN A 150 1.76 14.41 5.39
CA ASN A 150 1.63 14.30 6.83
C ASN A 150 0.23 13.80 7.15
N TYR A 151 0.16 12.73 7.95
CA TYR A 151 -1.10 12.10 8.36
C TYR A 151 -1.33 12.33 9.85
N HIS A 152 -2.61 12.50 10.19
CA HIS A 152 -3.13 12.54 11.56
C HIS A 152 -4.22 11.49 11.71
N ASN A 153 -4.31 10.88 12.88
CA ASN A 153 -5.19 9.75 13.16
C ASN A 153 -4.99 8.60 12.15
N PHE A 154 -3.74 8.33 11.76
CA PHE A 154 -3.41 7.28 10.80
C PHE A 154 -3.94 5.95 11.31
N LEU A 155 -4.64 5.19 10.46
CA LEU A 155 -5.23 3.90 10.83
C LEU A 155 -4.22 2.79 10.67
N SER A 156 -3.97 2.07 11.76
CA SER A 156 -3.06 0.93 11.82
C SER A 156 -3.65 -0.18 12.67
N GLU A 157 -3.44 -1.42 12.26
CA GLU A 157 -3.74 -2.58 13.08
C GLU A 157 -2.61 -2.78 14.10
N GLU A 158 -2.97 -2.78 15.38
CA GLU A 158 -2.02 -2.86 16.49
C GLU A 158 -2.34 -4.05 17.39
N GLN A 159 -1.28 -4.67 17.93
CA GLN A 159 -1.42 -5.64 19.02
C GLN A 159 -1.76 -4.91 20.31
N LYS A 160 -2.74 -5.45 21.04
CA LYS A 160 -3.16 -4.98 22.34
C LYS A 160 -3.02 -6.09 23.36
N LEU A 161 -2.26 -5.82 24.41
CA LEU A 161 -2.20 -6.72 25.57
C LEU A 161 -3.47 -6.52 26.39
N THR A 162 -4.26 -7.57 26.50
CA THR A 162 -5.42 -7.64 27.40
C THR A 162 -5.09 -8.59 28.54
N ALA A 163 -5.34 -8.15 29.75
CA ALA A 163 -5.16 -8.94 30.95
C ALA A 163 -6.48 -9.10 31.68
N SER A 164 -6.69 -10.28 32.23
CA SER A 164 -7.86 -10.60 33.07
C SER A 164 -7.41 -11.41 34.28
N GLY A 165 -8.23 -11.43 35.32
CA GLY A 165 -7.93 -12.12 36.57
C GLY A 165 -7.17 -11.25 37.58
N GLU A 166 -6.85 -11.85 38.69
CA GLU A 166 -6.15 -11.17 39.83
C GLU A 166 -4.65 -11.10 39.54
N PRO A 167 -4.01 -9.90 39.57
CA PRO A 167 -2.57 -9.77 39.38
C PRO A 167 -1.78 -10.64 40.35
N GLY A 168 -0.90 -11.48 39.81
CA GLY A 168 -0.08 -12.41 40.62
C GLY A 168 -0.74 -13.74 40.97
N CYS A 169 -2.03 -13.93 40.65
CA CYS A 169 -2.73 -15.20 40.83
C CYS A 169 -2.34 -16.18 39.70
N THR A 170 -1.55 -17.20 40.05
CA THR A 170 -1.23 -18.25 39.08
C THR A 170 -2.36 -19.28 38.95
N GLN A 171 -2.36 -20.10 37.90
CA GLN A 171 -3.28 -21.22 37.77
C GLN A 171 -3.18 -22.21 38.94
N MET A 172 -2.00 -22.33 39.56
CA MET A 172 -1.76 -23.20 40.68
C MET A 172 -2.35 -22.59 41.98
N ASP A 173 -2.17 -21.28 42.16
CA ASP A 173 -2.77 -20.58 43.32
C ASP A 173 -4.28 -20.66 43.29
N TYR A 174 -4.88 -20.52 42.09
CA TYR A 174 -6.31 -20.73 41.91
C TYR A 174 -6.75 -22.15 42.26
N TYR A 175 -5.99 -23.16 41.80
CA TYR A 175 -6.29 -24.56 42.12
C TYR A 175 -6.24 -24.87 43.63
N TYR A 176 -5.35 -24.22 44.36
CA TYR A 176 -5.25 -24.35 45.82
C TYR A 176 -6.18 -23.37 46.58
N GLY A 177 -7.01 -22.60 45.89
CA GLY A 177 -7.94 -21.67 46.53
C GLY A 177 -7.29 -20.44 47.15
N LEU A 178 -6.06 -20.11 46.76
CA LEU A 178 -5.29 -18.96 47.27
C LEU A 178 -5.73 -17.66 46.61
N CYS A 179 -6.42 -17.71 45.49
CA CYS A 179 -7.02 -16.60 44.76
C CYS A 179 -8.26 -17.05 43.99
N SER A 180 -9.09 -16.11 43.54
CA SER A 180 -10.42 -16.40 42.96
C SER A 180 -10.45 -16.40 41.44
N ASP A 181 -9.46 -15.79 40.76
CA ASP A 181 -9.43 -15.71 39.29
C ASP A 181 -7.97 -15.68 38.79
N PRO A 182 -7.50 -16.73 38.08
CA PRO A 182 -6.11 -16.81 37.64
C PRO A 182 -5.79 -15.72 36.59
N TYR A 183 -4.68 -15.02 36.86
CA TYR A 183 -4.21 -13.99 35.95
C TYR A 183 -3.83 -14.56 34.57
N THR A 184 -4.43 -14.03 33.55
CA THR A 184 -4.17 -14.41 32.15
C THR A 184 -3.90 -13.19 31.29
N GLU A 185 -2.89 -13.29 30.44
CA GLU A 185 -2.56 -12.29 29.42
C GLU A 185 -2.89 -12.84 28.03
N LYS A 186 -3.57 -12.05 27.24
CA LYS A 186 -3.90 -12.35 25.84
C LYS A 186 -3.41 -11.22 24.95
N LEU A 187 -3.00 -11.60 23.74
CA LEU A 187 -2.67 -10.65 22.69
C LEU A 187 -3.85 -10.58 21.73
N ASP A 188 -4.54 -9.47 21.79
CA ASP A 188 -5.62 -9.17 20.87
C ASP A 188 -5.13 -8.20 19.78
N TRP A 189 -5.82 -8.17 18.66
CA TRP A 189 -5.58 -7.27 17.55
C TRP A 189 -6.72 -6.25 17.47
N GLN A 190 -6.39 -5.01 17.24
CA GLN A 190 -7.39 -3.96 17.11
C GLN A 190 -6.93 -2.88 16.15
N MET A 191 -7.81 -2.44 15.25
CA MET A 191 -7.56 -1.24 14.47
C MET A 191 -7.54 -0.01 15.40
N GLN A 192 -6.49 0.82 15.29
CA GLN A 192 -6.31 2.01 16.10
C GLN A 192 -5.89 3.21 15.26
N ASN A 193 -6.14 4.40 15.78
CA ASN A 193 -5.56 5.62 15.22
C ASN A 193 -4.18 5.85 15.82
N ILE A 194 -3.14 5.81 14.98
CA ILE A 194 -1.80 6.28 15.35
C ILE A 194 -1.75 7.79 15.13
N ASP A 195 -1.16 8.53 16.05
CA ASP A 195 -1.19 10.00 16.03
C ASP A 195 -0.66 10.59 14.73
N LYS A 196 0.50 10.17 14.28
CA LYS A 196 1.16 10.80 13.11
C LYS A 196 1.88 9.77 12.25
N ALA A 197 1.73 9.94 10.94
CA ALA A 197 2.60 9.33 9.95
C ALA A 197 3.10 10.41 8.99
N ARG A 198 4.30 10.26 8.48
CA ARG A 198 4.88 11.14 7.47
C ARG A 198 5.50 10.32 6.37
N ILE A 199 5.20 10.68 5.13
CA ILE A 199 5.81 10.10 3.93
C ILE A 199 6.42 11.21 3.11
N ARG A 200 7.65 11.02 2.65
CA ARG A 200 8.34 11.92 1.71
C ARG A 200 8.79 11.11 0.52
N GLY A 201 8.66 11.66 -0.66
CA GLY A 201 9.07 10.94 -1.85
C GLY A 201 9.47 11.83 -3.01
N LEU A 202 10.18 11.22 -3.92
CA LEU A 202 10.58 11.75 -5.20
C LEU A 202 10.13 10.76 -6.29
N GLU A 203 9.42 11.27 -7.27
CA GLU A 203 9.04 10.54 -8.47
C GLU A 203 9.55 11.28 -9.70
N LEU A 204 10.22 10.56 -10.56
CA LEU A 204 10.75 11.08 -11.81
C LEU A 204 10.36 10.14 -12.94
N THR A 205 9.87 10.69 -14.05
CA THR A 205 9.65 9.93 -15.28
C THR A 205 10.02 10.82 -16.46
N GLY A 206 10.81 10.29 -17.37
CA GLY A 206 11.24 11.02 -18.53
C GLY A 206 11.40 10.15 -19.75
N ARG A 207 11.29 10.78 -20.92
CA ARG A 207 11.61 10.22 -22.22
C ARG A 207 12.31 11.28 -23.04
N LEU A 208 13.46 10.93 -23.61
CA LEU A 208 14.25 11.76 -24.47
C LEU A 208 14.21 11.21 -25.90
N ASN A 209 13.84 12.03 -26.87
CA ASN A 209 13.95 11.72 -28.30
C ASN A 209 15.41 12.04 -28.70
N VAL A 210 16.21 10.99 -28.89
CA VAL A 210 17.66 11.13 -29.03
C VAL A 210 18.04 11.85 -30.32
N ASP A 211 17.30 11.55 -31.40
CA ASP A 211 17.45 12.19 -32.71
C ASP A 211 17.24 13.72 -32.69
N LYS A 212 16.44 14.23 -31.75
CA LYS A 212 16.20 15.67 -31.59
C LYS A 212 17.25 16.38 -30.73
N VAL A 213 18.20 15.62 -30.16
CA VAL A 213 19.29 16.14 -29.31
C VAL A 213 20.65 15.90 -29.95
N VAL A 214 20.83 14.76 -30.61
CA VAL A 214 22.09 14.30 -31.19
C VAL A 214 21.91 14.08 -32.68
N SER A 215 22.40 14.99 -33.50
CA SER A 215 22.11 15.09 -34.93
C SER A 215 22.56 13.89 -35.80
N PHE A 216 23.54 13.10 -35.32
CA PHE A 216 23.99 11.91 -36.05
C PHE A 216 23.22 10.65 -35.71
N VAL A 217 22.30 10.70 -34.75
CA VAL A 217 21.43 9.56 -34.38
C VAL A 217 20.24 9.51 -35.33
N PRO A 218 19.97 8.38 -35.99
CA PRO A 218 18.79 8.23 -36.84
C PRO A 218 17.49 8.45 -36.07
N GLU A 219 16.45 8.89 -36.77
CA GLU A 219 15.12 9.08 -36.21
C GLU A 219 14.58 7.78 -35.61
N GLY A 220 13.83 7.91 -34.50
CA GLY A 220 13.12 6.81 -33.85
C GLY A 220 13.76 6.31 -32.56
N TRP A 221 14.98 6.72 -32.24
CA TRP A 221 15.64 6.36 -31.00
C TRP A 221 15.18 7.22 -29.81
N LYS A 222 14.81 6.57 -28.72
CA LYS A 222 14.34 7.22 -27.50
C LYS A 222 15.01 6.61 -26.28
N LEU A 223 15.30 7.43 -25.28
CA LEU A 223 15.70 6.98 -23.94
C LEU A 223 14.52 7.15 -23.00
N PHE A 224 14.30 6.15 -22.16
CA PHE A 224 13.30 6.16 -21.10
C PHE A 224 13.97 6.07 -19.74
N GLY A 225 13.46 6.83 -18.78
CA GLY A 225 13.87 6.76 -17.38
C GLY A 225 12.71 6.98 -16.43
N SER A 226 12.66 6.19 -15.37
CA SER A 226 11.73 6.41 -14.27
C SER A 226 12.39 6.06 -12.94
N LEU A 227 12.11 6.85 -11.91
CA LEU A 227 12.61 6.67 -10.56
C LEU A 227 11.49 6.91 -9.57
N GLY A 228 11.29 6.00 -8.62
CA GLY A 228 10.42 6.16 -7.48
C GLY A 228 11.17 5.89 -6.19
N TYR A 229 11.16 6.87 -5.28
CA TYR A 229 11.75 6.75 -3.96
C TYR A 229 10.82 7.36 -2.92
N ALA A 230 10.54 6.61 -1.86
CA ALA A 230 9.78 7.09 -0.72
C ALA A 230 10.44 6.69 0.60
N LYS A 231 10.29 7.55 1.60
CA LYS A 231 10.66 7.30 2.98
C LYS A 231 9.52 7.67 3.88
N SER A 232 9.21 6.80 4.83
CA SER A 232 8.13 7.02 5.81
C SER A 232 8.66 7.03 7.23
N LYS A 233 7.87 7.64 8.11
CA LYS A 233 8.07 7.59 9.56
C LYS A 233 6.69 7.56 10.22
N LEU A 234 6.47 6.62 11.15
CA LEU A 234 5.31 6.60 12.04
C LEU A 234 5.68 7.20 13.39
N SER A 235 4.70 7.71 14.13
CA SER A 235 4.82 7.94 15.56
C SER A 235 4.72 6.58 16.24
N GLY A 236 5.72 6.22 17.04
CA GLY A 236 5.83 4.92 17.67
C GLY A 236 6.95 4.06 17.10
N ASP A 237 6.93 2.79 17.42
CA ASP A 237 8.05 1.87 17.22
C ASP A 237 7.93 1.08 15.89
N ASN A 238 6.77 1.12 15.24
CA ASN A 238 6.52 0.38 14.01
C ASN A 238 6.97 1.16 12.77
N SER A 239 7.43 0.44 11.76
CA SER A 239 7.68 0.99 10.42
C SER A 239 6.43 0.89 9.54
N LEU A 240 6.25 1.85 8.63
CA LEU A 240 5.21 1.74 7.60
C LEU A 240 5.67 0.75 6.53
N LEU A 241 5.26 -0.52 6.68
CA LEU A 241 5.70 -1.62 5.83
C LEU A 241 5.25 -1.48 4.36
N SER A 242 4.21 -0.69 4.08
CA SER A 242 3.77 -0.42 2.71
C SER A 242 4.74 0.43 1.89
N THR A 243 5.67 1.14 2.54
CA THR A 243 6.68 1.95 1.83
C THR A 243 7.65 1.07 1.07
N GLN A 244 7.68 1.25 -0.26
CA GLN A 244 8.53 0.47 -1.16
C GLN A 244 9.98 0.96 -1.15
N PRO A 245 10.97 0.07 -1.36
CA PRO A 245 12.34 0.47 -1.64
C PRO A 245 12.46 1.26 -2.95
N LEU A 246 13.63 1.89 -3.14
CA LEU A 246 13.97 2.57 -4.39
C LEU A 246 13.72 1.66 -5.59
N LYS A 247 13.04 2.19 -6.60
CA LYS A 247 12.85 1.56 -7.91
C LYS A 247 13.34 2.51 -9.00
N VAL A 248 14.20 2.01 -9.88
CA VAL A 248 14.67 2.74 -11.06
C VAL A 248 14.42 1.88 -12.29
N ILE A 249 13.92 2.50 -13.34
CA ILE A 249 13.74 1.87 -14.65
C ILE A 249 14.48 2.72 -15.66
N ALA A 250 15.32 2.10 -16.47
CA ALA A 250 15.98 2.72 -17.62
C ALA A 250 15.68 1.90 -18.87
N GLY A 251 15.54 2.54 -20.00
CA GLY A 251 15.24 1.87 -21.25
C GLY A 251 15.78 2.58 -22.47
N ILE A 252 16.04 1.82 -23.50
CA ILE A 252 16.36 2.28 -24.85
C ILE A 252 15.25 1.75 -25.74
N ASP A 253 14.61 2.63 -26.45
CA ASP A 253 13.50 2.33 -27.34
C ASP A 253 13.86 2.73 -28.76
N TYR A 254 13.43 1.93 -29.71
CA TYR A 254 13.44 2.29 -31.11
C TYR A 254 12.04 2.11 -31.70
N GLU A 255 11.57 3.12 -32.37
CA GLU A 255 10.31 3.08 -33.12
C GLU A 255 10.56 3.55 -34.54
N SER A 256 10.24 2.69 -35.50
CA SER A 256 10.44 2.99 -36.93
C SER A 256 9.69 4.28 -37.32
N PRO A 257 10.29 5.18 -38.11
CA PRO A 257 9.60 6.37 -38.61
C PRO A 257 8.31 6.07 -39.39
N SER A 258 8.19 4.85 -39.92
CA SER A 258 6.96 4.37 -40.58
C SER A 258 5.86 3.95 -39.59
N GLU A 259 6.15 3.96 -38.26
CA GLU A 259 5.27 3.49 -37.19
C GLU A 259 4.81 2.02 -37.34
N LYS A 260 5.44 1.25 -38.23
CA LYS A 260 5.07 -0.14 -38.48
C LYS A 260 5.63 -1.11 -37.45
N TRP A 261 6.74 -0.79 -36.83
CA TRP A 261 7.33 -1.65 -35.78
C TRP A 261 8.13 -0.83 -34.79
N GLY A 262 8.30 -1.40 -33.62
CA GLY A 262 9.14 -0.82 -32.56
C GLY A 262 9.62 -1.88 -31.62
N VAL A 263 10.78 -1.62 -30.99
CA VAL A 263 11.39 -2.46 -29.96
C VAL A 263 11.69 -1.60 -28.73
N PHE A 264 11.39 -2.13 -27.57
CA PHE A 264 11.50 -1.44 -26.28
C PHE A 264 12.27 -2.32 -25.31
N SER A 265 13.21 -1.73 -24.60
CA SER A 265 13.94 -2.40 -23.52
C SER A 265 13.70 -1.72 -22.19
N ARG A 266 13.71 -2.49 -21.11
CA ARG A 266 13.58 -1.98 -19.75
C ARG A 266 14.55 -2.71 -18.84
N LEU A 267 15.46 -1.98 -18.25
CA LEU A 267 16.28 -2.45 -17.13
C LEU A 267 15.69 -1.88 -15.84
N THR A 268 15.12 -2.73 -15.02
CA THR A 268 14.55 -2.37 -13.73
C THR A 268 15.53 -2.71 -12.60
N TYR A 269 15.92 -1.70 -11.83
CA TYR A 269 16.60 -1.88 -10.54
C TYR A 269 15.56 -1.82 -9.42
N LEU A 270 15.54 -2.83 -8.59
CA LEU A 270 14.77 -2.90 -7.35
C LEU A 270 15.72 -2.81 -6.16
N GLY A 271 15.57 -1.81 -5.32
CA GLY A 271 16.38 -1.64 -4.13
C GLY A 271 16.05 -2.67 -3.05
N ALA A 272 17.00 -2.90 -2.15
CA ALA A 272 16.78 -3.73 -0.96
C ALA A 272 16.01 -2.94 0.10
N LYS A 273 15.10 -3.60 0.82
CA LYS A 273 14.48 -3.07 2.04
C LYS A 273 15.50 -3.11 3.16
N LYS A 274 15.66 -2.01 3.88
CA LYS A 274 16.58 -1.91 5.04
C LYS A 274 15.86 -2.32 6.31
N ALA A 275 16.55 -3.04 7.21
CA ALA A 275 15.98 -3.52 8.48
C ALA A 275 15.37 -2.37 9.30
N LYS A 276 16.08 -1.25 9.43
CA LYS A 276 15.60 -0.04 10.13
C LYS A 276 14.32 0.58 9.59
N ASP A 277 13.94 0.26 8.35
CA ASP A 277 12.73 0.73 7.68
C ASP A 277 11.65 -0.39 7.64
N ALA A 278 11.88 -1.50 8.38
CA ALA A 278 11.01 -2.66 8.45
C ALA A 278 10.98 -3.23 9.88
N GLN A 279 10.69 -2.37 10.85
CA GLN A 279 10.58 -2.74 12.25
C GLN A 279 9.11 -2.92 12.65
N TYR A 280 8.85 -3.85 13.55
CA TYR A 280 7.53 -4.12 14.09
C TYR A 280 7.61 -4.45 15.57
N THR A 281 6.51 -4.22 16.27
CA THR A 281 6.37 -4.52 17.68
C THR A 281 5.83 -5.93 17.88
N VAL A 282 6.41 -6.67 18.82
CA VAL A 282 5.93 -7.94 19.31
C VAL A 282 5.86 -7.92 20.84
N TYR A 283 5.01 -8.79 21.39
CA TYR A 283 4.98 -9.07 22.80
C TYR A 283 5.55 -10.46 23.06
N GLU A 284 6.61 -10.54 23.84
CA GLU A 284 7.33 -11.78 24.17
C GLU A 284 7.65 -11.85 25.65
N ARG A 285 7.84 -13.07 26.15
CA ARG A 285 8.35 -13.32 27.50
C ARG A 285 9.70 -14.02 27.41
N ASP A 286 10.58 -13.72 28.36
CA ASP A 286 11.89 -14.39 28.44
C ASP A 286 11.76 -15.81 28.97
N ARG A 287 10.86 -15.99 29.95
CA ARG A 287 10.50 -17.30 30.50
C ARG A 287 8.99 -17.46 30.47
N TRP A 288 8.51 -18.68 30.52
CA TRP A 288 7.08 -18.97 30.53
C TRP A 288 6.32 -18.26 31.66
N SER A 289 6.95 -18.08 32.82
CA SER A 289 6.39 -17.43 33.99
C SER A 289 6.43 -15.89 33.96
N ASP A 290 7.16 -15.30 33.01
CA ASP A 290 7.36 -13.86 32.97
C ASP A 290 6.17 -13.18 32.26
N PRO A 291 5.85 -11.94 32.63
CA PRO A 291 4.84 -11.16 31.92
C PRO A 291 5.28 -10.86 30.48
N LEU A 292 4.31 -10.69 29.59
CA LEU A 292 4.56 -10.29 28.22
C LEU A 292 5.13 -8.87 28.16
N GLN A 293 6.27 -8.72 27.50
CA GLN A 293 6.97 -7.45 27.33
C GLN A 293 6.94 -7.00 25.86
N LYS A 294 6.66 -5.73 25.65
CA LYS A 294 6.70 -5.10 24.33
C LYS A 294 8.14 -4.97 23.85
N ARG A 295 8.44 -5.50 22.65
CA ARG A 295 9.77 -5.44 22.02
C ARG A 295 9.66 -5.00 20.57
N VAL A 296 10.63 -4.23 20.12
CA VAL A 296 10.78 -3.85 18.70
C VAL A 296 11.74 -4.83 18.06
N LYS A 297 11.34 -5.39 16.93
CA LYS A 297 12.14 -6.34 16.13
C LYS A 297 12.24 -5.90 14.68
N ASP A 298 13.33 -6.26 14.06
CA ASP A 298 13.48 -6.15 12.60
C ASP A 298 12.64 -7.24 11.92
N TYR A 299 12.07 -6.89 10.79
CA TYR A 299 11.31 -7.84 9.99
C TYR A 299 12.23 -8.96 9.48
N PRO A 300 11.85 -10.24 9.62
CA PRO A 300 12.77 -11.36 9.39
C PRO A 300 13.16 -11.55 7.93
N TRP A 301 12.28 -11.19 7.00
CA TRP A 301 12.45 -11.46 5.58
C TRP A 301 12.50 -10.15 4.78
N LEU A 302 13.70 -9.75 4.39
CA LEU A 302 13.93 -8.54 3.59
C LEU A 302 14.30 -8.93 2.17
N ASN A 303 13.75 -8.22 1.19
CA ASN A 303 14.19 -8.42 -0.19
C ASN A 303 15.60 -7.87 -0.40
N LYS A 304 16.38 -8.58 -1.20
CA LYS A 304 17.67 -8.10 -1.72
C LYS A 304 17.45 -7.26 -2.97
N SER A 305 18.41 -6.42 -3.31
CA SER A 305 18.39 -5.69 -4.57
C SER A 305 18.46 -6.63 -5.78
N ALA A 306 17.78 -6.26 -6.84
CA ALA A 306 17.75 -7.03 -8.07
C ALA A 306 17.74 -6.14 -9.31
N TYR A 307 18.31 -6.64 -10.38
CA TYR A 307 18.21 -6.11 -11.73
C TYR A 307 17.39 -7.08 -12.57
N VAL A 308 16.40 -6.56 -13.26
CA VAL A 308 15.51 -7.34 -14.15
C VAL A 308 15.49 -6.66 -15.51
N PHE A 309 15.69 -7.43 -16.57
CA PHE A 309 15.71 -6.91 -17.92
C PHE A 309 14.57 -7.50 -18.74
N ASP A 310 13.78 -6.62 -19.34
CA ASP A 310 12.64 -6.94 -20.19
C ASP A 310 12.85 -6.37 -21.58
N MET A 311 12.38 -7.07 -22.60
CA MET A 311 12.37 -6.64 -23.98
C MET A 311 11.04 -6.97 -24.64
N TYR A 312 10.43 -6.02 -25.30
CA TYR A 312 9.16 -6.22 -25.99
C TYR A 312 9.07 -5.33 -27.22
N GLY A 313 8.15 -5.66 -28.10
CA GLY A 313 7.97 -4.89 -29.32
C GLY A 313 6.63 -5.09 -29.97
N PHE A 314 6.38 -4.35 -31.02
CA PHE A 314 5.20 -4.49 -31.85
C PHE A 314 5.56 -4.49 -33.33
N TYR A 315 4.63 -5.08 -34.12
CA TYR A 315 4.68 -5.07 -35.59
C TYR A 315 3.27 -4.90 -36.14
N LYS A 316 3.10 -3.95 -37.06
CA LYS A 316 1.86 -3.66 -37.80
C LYS A 316 2.02 -4.05 -39.25
N PRO A 317 1.74 -5.31 -39.64
CA PRO A 317 1.88 -5.75 -41.02
C PRO A 317 0.91 -5.03 -41.95
N VAL A 318 -0.28 -4.75 -41.47
CA VAL A 318 -1.31 -3.96 -42.14
C VAL A 318 -1.94 -2.96 -41.16
N LYS A 319 -2.62 -1.94 -41.69
CA LYS A 319 -3.12 -0.79 -40.93
C LYS A 319 -3.99 -1.18 -39.70
N ASN A 320 -4.75 -2.26 -39.84
CA ASN A 320 -5.72 -2.68 -38.81
C ASN A 320 -5.21 -3.81 -37.90
N LEU A 321 -4.02 -4.34 -38.11
CA LEU A 321 -3.48 -5.46 -37.34
C LEU A 321 -2.21 -5.04 -36.60
N THR A 322 -2.19 -5.26 -35.31
CA THR A 322 -1.01 -5.08 -34.45
C THR A 322 -0.66 -6.38 -33.76
N LEU A 323 0.54 -6.86 -33.99
CA LEU A 323 1.16 -7.96 -33.24
C LEU A 323 2.06 -7.39 -32.17
N ARG A 324 2.01 -7.90 -30.94
CA ARG A 324 2.93 -7.56 -29.86
C ARG A 324 3.54 -8.83 -29.30
N ALA A 325 4.83 -8.77 -29.02
CA ALA A 325 5.54 -9.86 -28.37
C ALA A 325 6.51 -9.30 -27.32
N GLY A 326 6.72 -10.03 -26.27
CA GLY A 326 7.65 -9.64 -25.21
C GLY A 326 8.25 -10.82 -24.49
N VAL A 327 9.48 -10.61 -24.02
CA VAL A 327 10.20 -11.50 -23.11
C VAL A 327 10.49 -10.70 -21.86
N TYR A 328 9.95 -11.16 -20.74
CA TYR A 328 10.09 -10.53 -19.44
C TYR A 328 11.04 -11.33 -18.58
N ASN A 329 11.85 -10.63 -17.77
CA ASN A 329 12.93 -11.22 -17.00
C ASN A 329 13.83 -12.09 -17.90
N LEU A 330 14.36 -11.48 -18.97
CA LEU A 330 15.13 -12.17 -20.03
C LEU A 330 16.24 -13.05 -19.50
N PHE A 331 16.93 -12.61 -18.44
CA PHE A 331 18.04 -13.34 -17.83
C PHE A 331 17.61 -14.35 -16.75
N ASN A 332 16.29 -14.59 -16.62
CA ASN A 332 15.72 -15.52 -15.64
C ASN A 332 16.22 -15.29 -14.21
N ARG A 333 16.31 -14.01 -13.81
CA ARG A 333 16.77 -13.63 -12.48
C ARG A 333 15.77 -14.10 -11.41
N LYS A 334 16.22 -14.84 -10.43
CA LYS A 334 15.43 -15.20 -9.23
C LYS A 334 15.52 -14.03 -8.25
N TYR A 335 14.40 -13.45 -7.87
CA TYR A 335 14.32 -12.34 -6.94
C TYR A 335 12.97 -12.31 -6.22
N THR A 336 12.93 -11.60 -5.10
CA THR A 336 11.71 -11.31 -4.35
C THR A 336 11.49 -9.79 -4.36
N THR A 337 10.24 -9.38 -4.31
CA THR A 337 9.88 -7.98 -4.07
C THR A 337 9.59 -7.78 -2.58
N TRP A 338 9.66 -6.53 -2.10
CA TRP A 338 9.24 -6.23 -0.73
C TRP A 338 7.76 -6.56 -0.51
N ASP A 339 6.90 -6.30 -1.48
CA ASP A 339 5.48 -6.64 -1.40
C ASP A 339 5.21 -8.14 -1.19
N SER A 340 5.99 -9.00 -1.79
CA SER A 340 5.82 -10.45 -1.62
C SER A 340 6.30 -10.94 -0.26
N LEU A 341 7.13 -10.18 0.45
CA LEU A 341 7.72 -10.59 1.73
C LEU A 341 7.08 -9.91 2.95
N ARG A 342 6.59 -8.68 2.83
CA ARG A 342 6.14 -7.84 3.95
C ARG A 342 4.95 -8.39 4.77
N GLY A 343 4.31 -9.45 4.34
CA GLY A 343 3.23 -10.14 5.07
C GLY A 343 3.63 -11.51 5.60
N LEU A 344 4.91 -11.90 5.50
CA LEU A 344 5.36 -13.23 5.89
C LEU A 344 5.94 -13.23 7.30
N TYR A 345 5.41 -14.08 8.15
CA TYR A 345 5.92 -14.32 9.49
C TYR A 345 6.53 -15.73 9.59
N SER A 346 7.66 -15.85 10.28
CA SER A 346 8.48 -17.06 10.38
C SER A 346 7.82 -18.24 11.08
N TYR A 347 6.67 -18.07 11.70
CA TYR A 347 5.93 -19.13 12.40
C TYR A 347 4.51 -19.33 11.87
N SER A 348 4.17 -18.66 10.77
CA SER A 348 2.84 -18.79 10.19
C SER A 348 2.76 -20.07 9.34
N THR A 349 2.00 -21.02 9.78
CA THR A 349 1.67 -22.24 9.01
C THR A 349 0.92 -21.91 7.72
N THR A 350 0.16 -20.82 7.71
CA THR A 350 -0.60 -20.35 6.55
C THR A 350 0.31 -19.98 5.37
N ASN A 351 1.47 -19.38 5.66
CA ASN A 351 2.40 -18.92 4.64
C ASN A 351 3.40 -20.03 4.20
N GLY A 352 3.49 -21.11 4.96
CA GLY A 352 4.41 -22.22 4.67
C GLY A 352 5.88 -21.83 4.66
N VAL A 353 6.27 -20.82 5.47
CA VAL A 353 7.65 -20.40 5.68
C VAL A 353 8.02 -20.71 7.13
N ASP A 354 9.09 -21.48 7.34
CA ASP A 354 9.60 -21.78 8.68
C ASP A 354 10.57 -20.69 9.18
N ARG A 355 11.08 -20.89 10.41
CA ARG A 355 12.00 -19.93 11.04
C ARG A 355 13.32 -19.78 10.32
N ASP A 356 13.75 -20.79 9.57
CA ASP A 356 15.00 -20.81 8.80
C ASP A 356 14.80 -20.27 7.38
N GLY A 357 13.57 -19.87 7.04
CA GLY A 357 13.22 -19.32 5.72
C GLY A 357 12.96 -20.38 4.65
N LYS A 358 12.80 -21.63 5.04
CA LYS A 358 12.38 -22.68 4.11
C LYS A 358 10.95 -22.37 3.63
N GLY A 359 10.77 -22.37 2.34
CA GLY A 359 9.52 -21.97 1.71
C GLY A 359 9.53 -20.58 1.09
N LEU A 360 10.50 -19.69 1.38
CA LEU A 360 10.62 -18.36 0.78
C LEU A 360 10.71 -18.38 -0.75
N ALA A 361 11.22 -19.47 -1.32
CA ALA A 361 11.31 -19.60 -2.78
C ALA A 361 9.95 -19.54 -3.49
N ARG A 362 8.84 -19.79 -2.80
CA ARG A 362 7.47 -19.67 -3.35
C ARG A 362 7.07 -18.22 -3.63
N TYR A 363 7.77 -17.26 -3.00
CA TYR A 363 7.50 -15.84 -3.07
C TYR A 363 8.43 -15.10 -4.04
N HIS A 364 9.21 -15.85 -4.84
CA HIS A 364 9.95 -15.27 -5.94
C HIS A 364 8.98 -14.68 -6.97
N ALA A 365 9.38 -13.56 -7.53
CA ALA A 365 8.71 -13.01 -8.69
C ALA A 365 8.81 -13.98 -9.88
N PRO A 366 7.95 -13.87 -10.89
CA PRO A 366 8.00 -14.72 -12.07
C PRO A 366 9.39 -14.75 -12.70
N GLY A 367 9.85 -15.95 -13.06
CA GLY A 367 11.04 -16.14 -13.87
C GLY A 367 10.84 -15.61 -15.29
N ARG A 368 11.72 -16.00 -16.22
CA ARG A 368 11.55 -15.65 -17.63
C ARG A 368 10.19 -16.10 -18.12
N ASN A 369 9.45 -15.17 -18.70
CA ASN A 369 8.13 -15.43 -19.26
C ASN A 369 7.95 -14.68 -20.57
N TYR A 370 6.98 -15.12 -21.36
CA TYR A 370 6.72 -14.64 -22.69
C TYR A 370 5.27 -14.20 -22.80
N ALA A 371 5.01 -13.12 -23.49
CA ALA A 371 3.67 -12.68 -23.84
C ALA A 371 3.57 -12.38 -25.33
N VAL A 372 2.46 -12.78 -25.92
CA VAL A 372 2.12 -12.46 -27.30
C VAL A 372 0.66 -11.98 -27.32
N SER A 373 0.38 -10.91 -28.03
CA SER A 373 -0.98 -10.43 -28.25
C SER A 373 -1.19 -10.00 -29.70
N LEU A 374 -2.40 -10.20 -30.16
CA LEU A 374 -2.88 -9.79 -31.46
C LEU A 374 -4.07 -8.86 -31.27
N GLU A 375 -4.03 -7.69 -31.87
CA GLU A 375 -5.11 -6.71 -31.88
C GLU A 375 -5.54 -6.45 -33.33
N TRP A 376 -6.81 -6.69 -33.61
CA TRP A 376 -7.44 -6.38 -34.90
C TRP A 376 -8.51 -5.31 -34.71
N LYS A 377 -8.40 -4.21 -35.45
CA LYS A 377 -9.39 -3.12 -35.45
C LYS A 377 -10.28 -3.27 -36.67
N PHE A 378 -11.58 -3.33 -36.45
CA PHE A 378 -12.61 -3.42 -37.49
C PHE A 378 -13.01 -2.04 -37.98
#